data_535f017d10b422f6474326e6a962a20e
#
_entry.id   535f017d10b422f6474326e6a962a20e
#
_cell.length_a   1.000
_cell.length_b   1.000
_cell.length_c   1.000
_cell.angle_alpha   90.00
_cell.angle_beta   90.00
_cell.angle_gamma   90.00
#
_symmetry.space_group_name_H-M   'P 1'
#
loop_
_entity.id
_entity.type
_entity.pdbx_description
1 polymer ?
#
loop_
_entity_poly.entity_id
_entity_poly.type
_entity_poly.pdbx_seq_one_letter_code
_entity_poly.pdbx_strand_id
1 'polypeptide(L)'
;MLGTDTGAFGRKEVRGNSDTMILVTVNPAKKKLSLMSIPRDTMARMIGTDSFSVHKINAAYNIGGAKMAMQTTSKVLNVPIKYYISMNMGGMRKIVDGVGGITVTPPLTFTYDGYTFTKGKTVHLNGSQALAYSRMRYDDPKGDYGRQLRQREVIMSVLEHALSFNTLKNLDSILGSVSTSLRTNLTFDSMVKISKNYRKCTNNMSSDYLHGVGAMIGDASYQVMSDRELQRISNIVRNDLGLDSMDIDNNETYQNSMNSQFNWNSGDSNQVYYIYDPHTDELWNGDRAY
;
A
#
# COMPACT_ATOMS: atom_id res chain seq x y z
N MET A 1 2.24 3.29 -4.29
CA MET A 1 1.38 2.56 -5.24
C MET A 1 0.02 2.35 -4.59
N LEU A 2 -1.04 2.54 -5.36
CA LEU A 2 -2.43 2.46 -4.88
C LEU A 2 -3.19 1.48 -5.78
N GLY A 3 -3.80 0.47 -5.20
CA GLY A 3 -4.69 -0.47 -5.88
C GLY A 3 -6.13 -0.20 -5.49
N THR A 4 -6.99 0.05 -6.47
CA THR A 4 -8.43 0.27 -6.26
C THR A 4 -9.23 -0.94 -6.72
N ASP A 5 -10.34 -1.20 -6.08
CA ASP A 5 -11.24 -2.32 -6.44
C ASP A 5 -12.26 -1.94 -7.53
N THR A 6 -12.00 -0.85 -8.27
CA THR A 6 -12.81 -0.37 -9.39
C THR A 6 -12.42 -1.05 -10.71
N GLY A 7 -13.25 -0.91 -11.74
CA GLY A 7 -12.94 -1.36 -13.10
C GLY A 7 -13.02 -2.87 -13.34
N ALA A 8 -13.60 -3.65 -12.42
CA ALA A 8 -13.93 -5.06 -12.58
C ALA A 8 -15.19 -5.41 -11.79
N PHE A 9 -15.82 -6.56 -12.12
CA PHE A 9 -17.02 -7.05 -11.42
C PHE A 9 -18.21 -6.08 -11.43
N GLY A 10 -18.38 -5.31 -12.52
CA GLY A 10 -19.49 -4.37 -12.68
C GLY A 10 -19.38 -3.05 -11.91
N ARG A 11 -18.27 -2.81 -11.21
CA ARG A 11 -18.03 -1.56 -10.49
C ARG A 11 -17.62 -0.45 -11.45
N LYS A 12 -18.42 0.62 -11.49
CA LYS A 12 -18.26 1.76 -12.41
C LYS A 12 -17.77 3.05 -11.74
N GLU A 13 -17.54 3.02 -10.43
CA GLU A 13 -17.11 4.20 -9.68
C GLU A 13 -15.79 4.74 -10.26
N VAL A 14 -15.74 6.06 -10.44
CA VAL A 14 -14.54 6.77 -10.95
C VAL A 14 -13.41 6.75 -9.91
N ARG A 15 -13.77 6.80 -8.62
CA ARG A 15 -12.88 6.64 -7.47
C ARG A 15 -13.53 5.71 -6.47
N GLY A 16 -12.74 4.81 -5.94
CA GLY A 16 -13.05 3.98 -4.78
C GLY A 16 -11.97 4.16 -3.73
N ASN A 17 -12.07 3.47 -2.62
CA ASN A 17 -11.01 3.41 -1.64
C ASN A 17 -9.79 2.68 -2.21
N SER A 18 -8.59 3.06 -1.76
CA SER A 18 -7.36 2.36 -2.13
C SER A 18 -7.15 1.14 -1.21
N ASP A 19 -7.71 0.00 -1.60
CA ASP A 19 -7.64 -1.24 -0.80
C ASP A 19 -6.26 -1.90 -0.78
N THR A 20 -5.35 -1.44 -1.61
CA THR A 20 -3.93 -1.78 -1.59
C THR A 20 -3.12 -0.51 -1.54
N MET A 21 -2.31 -0.36 -0.52
CA MET A 21 -1.41 0.78 -0.34
C MET A 21 0.01 0.26 -0.09
N ILE A 22 0.92 0.54 -1.03
CA ILE A 22 2.33 0.11 -0.92
C ILE A 22 3.23 1.30 -1.21
N LEU A 23 4.05 1.65 -0.23
CA LEU A 23 5.15 2.58 -0.42
C LEU A 23 6.33 1.83 -1.05
N VAL A 24 6.82 2.34 -2.17
CA VAL A 24 7.98 1.78 -2.87
C VAL A 24 9.11 2.78 -2.79
N THR A 25 10.26 2.35 -2.26
CA THR A 25 11.49 3.11 -2.26
C THR A 25 12.49 2.50 -3.22
N VAL A 26 13.16 3.33 -3.99
CA VAL A 26 14.19 2.87 -4.94
C VAL A 26 15.44 3.71 -4.74
N ASN A 27 16.53 3.06 -4.37
CA ASN A 27 17.83 3.71 -4.18
C ASN A 27 18.87 3.10 -5.14
N PRO A 28 19.21 3.81 -6.23
CA PRO A 28 20.17 3.29 -7.22
C PRO A 28 21.60 3.21 -6.66
N ALA A 29 22.00 4.09 -5.72
CA ALA A 29 23.31 4.05 -5.10
C ALA A 29 23.50 2.79 -4.24
N LYS A 30 22.45 2.42 -3.48
CA LYS A 30 22.42 1.18 -2.69
C LYS A 30 22.00 -0.04 -3.51
N LYS A 31 21.63 0.14 -4.78
CA LYS A 31 21.04 -0.90 -5.66
C LYS A 31 19.91 -1.65 -4.94
N LYS A 32 19.06 -0.93 -4.23
CA LYS A 32 18.00 -1.49 -3.37
C LYS A 32 16.63 -0.99 -3.80
N LEU A 33 15.66 -1.88 -3.74
CA LEU A 33 14.23 -1.60 -3.90
C LEU A 33 13.49 -2.19 -2.70
N SER A 34 12.68 -1.38 -2.01
CA SER A 34 11.90 -1.82 -0.85
C SER A 34 10.43 -1.56 -1.06
N LEU A 35 9.60 -2.54 -0.66
CA LEU A 35 8.15 -2.43 -0.66
C LEU A 35 7.64 -2.47 0.78
N MET A 36 6.87 -1.45 1.16
CA MET A 36 6.27 -1.33 2.48
C MET A 36 4.76 -1.29 2.34
N SER A 37 4.05 -2.32 2.77
CA SER A 37 2.58 -2.30 2.80
C SER A 37 2.08 -1.45 3.95
N ILE A 38 1.05 -0.64 3.67
CA ILE A 38 0.32 0.14 4.66
C ILE A 38 -1.07 -0.47 4.76
N PRO A 39 -1.48 -0.98 5.91
CA PRO A 39 -2.82 -1.52 6.09
C PRO A 39 -3.88 -0.45 5.73
N ARG A 40 -4.84 -0.82 4.91
CA ARG A 40 -5.87 0.11 4.42
C ARG A 40 -6.71 0.73 5.55
N ASP A 41 -6.87 0.01 6.66
CA ASP A 41 -7.65 0.41 7.82
C ASP A 41 -6.81 1.21 8.85
N THR A 42 -5.57 1.62 8.50
CA THR A 42 -4.72 2.47 9.36
C THR A 42 -5.44 3.77 9.69
N MET A 43 -5.55 4.10 10.96
CA MET A 43 -6.02 5.40 11.43
C MET A 43 -5.07 6.49 10.95
N ALA A 44 -5.61 7.52 10.31
CA ALA A 44 -4.81 8.64 9.82
C ALA A 44 -5.61 9.95 9.79
N ARG A 45 -4.94 11.05 10.16
CA ARG A 45 -5.45 12.39 9.89
C ARG A 45 -5.39 12.67 8.39
N MET A 46 -6.51 13.06 7.81
CA MET A 46 -6.58 13.45 6.40
C MET A 46 -5.88 14.80 6.18
N ILE A 47 -4.95 14.85 5.23
CA ILE A 47 -4.19 16.07 4.92
C ILE A 47 -4.78 16.75 3.68
N GLY A 48 -5.25 17.99 3.85
CA GLY A 48 -5.87 18.78 2.79
C GLY A 48 -7.39 18.85 2.87
N THR A 49 -7.96 18.50 4.02
CA THR A 49 -9.34 18.82 4.41
C THR A 49 -9.41 20.21 5.05
N ASP A 50 -10.57 20.87 4.96
CA ASP A 50 -10.78 22.22 5.52
C ASP A 50 -10.81 22.21 7.06
N SER A 51 -11.19 21.09 7.68
CA SER A 51 -11.24 20.88 9.13
C SER A 51 -10.43 19.65 9.54
N PHE A 52 -10.21 19.50 10.84
CA PHE A 52 -9.63 18.29 11.41
C PHE A 52 -10.51 17.08 11.08
N SER A 53 -9.91 16.05 10.52
CA SER A 53 -10.64 14.88 10.05
C SER A 53 -9.74 13.64 10.12
N VAL A 54 -10.24 12.58 10.75
CA VAL A 54 -9.54 11.29 10.90
C VAL A 54 -10.37 10.19 10.27
N HIS A 55 -9.76 9.44 9.38
CA HIS A 55 -10.37 8.28 8.70
C HIS A 55 -9.38 7.14 8.56
N LYS A 56 -9.85 6.01 8.03
CA LYS A 56 -8.96 4.97 7.50
C LYS A 56 -8.13 5.56 6.36
N ILE A 57 -6.84 5.29 6.33
CA ILE A 57 -5.91 5.90 5.38
C ILE A 57 -6.31 5.68 3.92
N ASN A 58 -7.01 4.57 3.62
CA ASN A 58 -7.48 4.26 2.28
C ASN A 58 -8.56 5.24 1.77
N ALA A 59 -9.28 5.90 2.67
CA ALA A 59 -10.28 6.91 2.32
C ALA A 59 -9.64 8.17 1.69
N ALA A 60 -8.37 8.46 1.99
CA ALA A 60 -7.67 9.61 1.44
C ALA A 60 -7.71 9.66 -0.10
N TYR A 61 -7.64 8.49 -0.77
CA TYR A 61 -7.73 8.43 -2.22
C TYR A 61 -9.13 8.74 -2.74
N ASN A 62 -10.17 8.28 -2.04
CA ASN A 62 -11.56 8.56 -2.40
C ASN A 62 -11.89 10.05 -2.19
N ILE A 63 -11.48 10.62 -1.06
CA ILE A 63 -11.76 12.01 -0.67
C ILE A 63 -11.01 13.01 -1.57
N GLY A 64 -9.69 12.94 -1.63
CA GLY A 64 -8.84 13.94 -2.29
C GLY A 64 -7.91 13.39 -3.37
N GLY A 65 -8.16 12.16 -3.84
CA GLY A 65 -7.38 11.51 -4.88
C GLY A 65 -5.95 11.19 -4.47
N ALA A 66 -5.09 10.99 -5.47
CA ALA A 66 -3.70 10.62 -5.25
C ALA A 66 -2.91 11.66 -4.46
N LYS A 67 -3.24 12.94 -4.61
CA LYS A 67 -2.57 14.03 -3.87
C LYS A 67 -2.78 13.86 -2.36
N MET A 68 -4.02 13.71 -1.93
CA MET A 68 -4.34 13.51 -0.51
C MET A 68 -3.75 12.21 0.01
N ALA A 69 -3.85 11.11 -0.74
CA ALA A 69 -3.26 9.82 -0.35
C ALA A 69 -1.75 9.92 -0.14
N MET A 70 -1.02 10.60 -1.04
CA MET A 70 0.42 10.84 -0.89
C MET A 70 0.73 11.72 0.32
N GLN A 71 0.01 12.83 0.51
CA GLN A 71 0.26 13.77 1.60
C GLN A 71 -0.05 13.16 2.95
N THR A 72 -1.18 12.46 3.09
CA THR A 72 -1.56 11.74 4.31
C THR A 72 -0.52 10.67 4.65
N THR A 73 -0.15 9.82 3.69
CA THR A 73 0.87 8.78 3.92
C THR A 73 2.23 9.39 4.28
N SER A 74 2.62 10.48 3.61
CA SER A 74 3.87 11.21 3.88
C SER A 74 3.91 11.74 5.31
N LYS A 75 2.80 12.27 5.81
CA LYS A 75 2.70 12.78 7.19
C LYS A 75 2.69 11.66 8.22
N VAL A 76 1.91 10.60 8.01
CA VAL A 76 1.86 9.44 8.91
C VAL A 76 3.25 8.82 9.11
N LEU A 77 4.04 8.71 8.05
CA LEU A 77 5.36 8.05 8.10
C LEU A 77 6.55 9.03 8.20
N ASN A 78 6.31 10.33 8.17
CA ASN A 78 7.34 11.37 8.13
C ASN A 78 8.41 11.14 7.04
N VAL A 79 7.96 10.81 5.81
CA VAL A 79 8.82 10.53 4.66
C VAL A 79 8.34 11.27 3.41
N PRO A 80 9.23 11.74 2.52
CA PRO A 80 8.83 12.42 1.29
C PRO A 80 8.26 11.41 0.28
N ILE A 81 7.07 11.70 -0.27
CA ILE A 81 6.45 10.94 -1.35
C ILE A 81 6.22 11.86 -2.54
N LYS A 82 6.92 11.63 -3.66
CA LYS A 82 6.87 12.51 -4.85
C LYS A 82 6.02 11.94 -5.97
N TYR A 83 5.92 10.61 -6.07
CA TYR A 83 5.28 9.94 -7.19
C TYR A 83 4.20 9.00 -6.70
N TYR A 84 3.20 8.79 -7.57
CA TYR A 84 2.21 7.76 -7.35
C TYR A 84 1.97 6.94 -8.62
N ILE A 85 1.55 5.72 -8.40
CA ILE A 85 0.92 4.86 -9.41
C ILE A 85 -0.37 4.36 -8.79
N SER A 86 -1.49 4.65 -9.41
CA SER A 86 -2.79 4.11 -9.04
C SER A 86 -3.29 3.21 -10.16
N MET A 87 -3.75 2.03 -9.80
CA MET A 87 -4.18 1.01 -10.74
C MET A 87 -5.40 0.27 -10.21
N ASN A 88 -6.34 -0.01 -11.11
CA ASN A 88 -7.48 -0.87 -10.80
C ASN A 88 -7.18 -2.35 -11.11
N MET A 89 -8.12 -3.24 -10.74
CA MET A 89 -7.97 -4.68 -10.94
C MET A 89 -7.76 -5.08 -12.41
N GLY A 90 -8.43 -4.40 -13.35
CA GLY A 90 -8.27 -4.66 -14.78
C GLY A 90 -6.87 -4.29 -15.27
N GLY A 91 -6.31 -3.19 -14.76
CA GLY A 91 -4.95 -2.77 -15.06
C GLY A 91 -3.90 -3.75 -14.57
N MET A 92 -4.08 -4.28 -13.35
CA MET A 92 -3.16 -5.28 -12.81
C MET A 92 -3.10 -6.54 -13.70
N ARG A 93 -4.25 -7.05 -14.13
CA ARG A 93 -4.31 -8.20 -15.05
C ARG A 93 -3.51 -7.92 -16.34
N LYS A 94 -3.78 -6.78 -16.97
CA LYS A 94 -3.13 -6.38 -18.22
C LYS A 94 -1.60 -6.20 -18.08
N ILE A 95 -1.14 -5.64 -16.94
CA ILE A 95 0.30 -5.50 -16.69
C ILE A 95 0.94 -6.86 -16.54
N VAL A 96 0.36 -7.77 -15.75
CA VAL A 96 0.89 -9.12 -15.59
C VAL A 96 0.97 -9.85 -16.93
N ASP A 97 -0.10 -9.79 -17.73
CA ASP A 97 -0.09 -10.40 -19.08
C ASP A 97 0.94 -9.72 -20.01
N GLY A 98 1.05 -8.39 -19.93
CA GLY A 98 1.97 -7.60 -20.75
C GLY A 98 3.45 -7.87 -20.47
N VAL A 99 3.80 -8.22 -19.23
CA VAL A 99 5.18 -8.63 -18.89
C VAL A 99 5.46 -10.11 -19.17
N GLY A 100 4.48 -10.83 -19.72
CA GLY A 100 4.58 -12.26 -20.03
C GLY A 100 4.23 -13.19 -18.88
N GLY A 101 3.46 -12.72 -17.92
CA GLY A 101 3.15 -13.45 -16.69
C GLY A 101 4.17 -13.19 -15.57
N ILE A 102 3.91 -13.75 -14.40
CA ILE A 102 4.77 -13.62 -13.21
C ILE A 102 4.99 -14.97 -12.56
N THR A 103 6.04 -15.09 -11.76
CA THR A 103 6.35 -16.32 -11.03
C THR A 103 6.30 -16.07 -9.54
N VAL A 104 5.54 -16.89 -8.79
CA VAL A 104 5.40 -16.81 -7.32
C VAL A 104 5.56 -18.18 -6.68
N THR A 105 5.89 -18.19 -5.39
CA THR A 105 5.91 -19.41 -4.57
C THR A 105 4.94 -19.23 -3.40
N PRO A 106 3.72 -19.80 -3.49
CA PRO A 106 2.67 -19.56 -2.49
C PRO A 106 3.10 -19.97 -1.08
N PRO A 107 2.87 -19.11 -0.05
CA PRO A 107 3.23 -19.42 1.33
C PRO A 107 2.24 -20.38 2.01
N LEU A 108 1.07 -20.60 1.42
CA LEU A 108 0.05 -21.52 1.87
C LEU A 108 -0.70 -22.14 0.70
N THR A 109 -1.37 -23.26 0.95
CA THR A 109 -2.27 -23.88 -0.03
C THR A 109 -3.66 -23.31 0.12
N PHE A 110 -4.25 -22.84 -1.00
CA PHE A 110 -5.62 -22.32 -1.05
C PHE A 110 -6.22 -22.39 -2.45
N THR A 111 -7.54 -22.31 -2.53
CA THR A 111 -8.28 -22.16 -3.78
C THR A 111 -9.05 -20.85 -3.74
N TYR A 112 -8.95 -20.04 -4.78
CA TYR A 112 -9.67 -18.79 -4.91
C TYR A 112 -9.99 -18.48 -6.37
N ASP A 113 -11.21 -18.05 -6.64
CA ASP A 113 -11.70 -17.70 -7.99
C ASP A 113 -11.49 -18.82 -9.03
N GLY A 114 -11.62 -20.11 -8.59
CA GLY A 114 -11.43 -21.29 -9.44
C GLY A 114 -9.97 -21.72 -9.66
N TYR A 115 -8.99 -21.04 -9.07
CA TYR A 115 -7.57 -21.37 -9.16
C TYR A 115 -7.04 -21.95 -7.85
N THR A 116 -6.25 -23.02 -7.93
CA THR A 116 -5.60 -23.65 -6.77
C THR A 116 -4.12 -23.30 -6.75
N PHE A 117 -3.64 -22.83 -5.60
CA PHE A 117 -2.26 -22.49 -5.32
C PHE A 117 -1.73 -23.42 -4.23
N THR A 118 -0.60 -24.08 -4.47
CA THR A 118 -0.03 -25.08 -3.56
C THR A 118 1.18 -24.48 -2.83
N LYS A 119 1.18 -24.58 -1.50
CA LYS A 119 2.29 -24.12 -0.65
C LYS A 119 3.64 -24.64 -1.12
N GLY A 120 4.62 -23.75 -1.26
CA GLY A 120 6.00 -24.07 -1.62
C GLY A 120 6.21 -24.50 -3.07
N LYS A 121 5.15 -24.60 -3.88
CA LYS A 121 5.25 -24.97 -5.29
C LYS A 121 5.32 -23.70 -6.16
N THR A 122 6.48 -23.41 -6.70
CA THR A 122 6.65 -22.29 -7.64
C THR A 122 5.74 -22.46 -8.86
N VAL A 123 5.02 -21.42 -9.22
CA VAL A 123 4.04 -21.42 -10.31
C VAL A 123 4.12 -20.13 -11.12
N HIS A 124 3.98 -20.27 -12.45
CA HIS A 124 3.84 -19.15 -13.36
C HIS A 124 2.36 -18.77 -13.49
N LEU A 125 2.06 -17.48 -13.31
CA LEU A 125 0.69 -16.95 -13.29
C LEU A 125 0.47 -15.96 -14.43
N ASN A 126 -0.65 -16.09 -15.11
CA ASN A 126 -1.20 -15.04 -15.96
C ASN A 126 -1.93 -13.98 -15.13
N GLY A 127 -2.43 -12.91 -15.78
CA GLY A 127 -3.08 -11.79 -15.09
C GLY A 127 -4.30 -12.19 -14.27
N SER A 128 -5.13 -13.12 -14.74
CA SER A 128 -6.31 -13.59 -14.00
C SER A 128 -5.92 -14.38 -12.75
N GLN A 129 -4.95 -15.27 -12.88
CA GLN A 129 -4.41 -16.05 -11.76
C GLN A 129 -3.71 -15.16 -10.73
N ALA A 130 -2.93 -14.17 -11.18
CA ALA A 130 -2.26 -13.21 -10.30
C ALA A 130 -3.26 -12.35 -9.53
N LEU A 131 -4.38 -11.96 -10.17
CA LEU A 131 -5.46 -11.24 -9.50
C LEU A 131 -6.10 -12.12 -8.42
N ALA A 132 -6.46 -13.37 -8.74
CA ALA A 132 -7.01 -14.33 -7.79
C ALA A 132 -6.05 -14.56 -6.60
N TYR A 133 -4.76 -14.79 -6.87
CA TYR A 133 -3.71 -14.96 -5.88
C TYR A 133 -3.61 -13.79 -4.89
N SER A 134 -3.68 -12.55 -5.39
CA SER A 134 -3.54 -11.34 -4.60
C SER A 134 -4.79 -10.95 -3.80
N ARG A 135 -5.96 -11.54 -4.10
CA ARG A 135 -7.25 -11.14 -3.48
C ARG A 135 -7.69 -12.02 -2.32
N MET A 136 -7.28 -13.28 -2.29
CA MET A 136 -7.66 -14.20 -1.23
C MET A 136 -7.32 -13.61 0.15
N ARG A 137 -8.24 -13.70 1.10
CA ARG A 137 -8.08 -13.12 2.44
C ARG A 137 -8.62 -14.05 3.54
N TYR A 138 -9.83 -14.60 3.36
CA TYR A 138 -10.56 -15.25 4.44
C TYR A 138 -9.94 -16.58 4.89
N ASP A 139 -9.33 -17.31 3.98
CA ASP A 139 -8.68 -18.60 4.28
C ASP A 139 -7.21 -18.43 4.73
N ASP A 140 -6.73 -17.20 4.86
CA ASP A 140 -5.37 -16.92 5.33
C ASP A 140 -5.36 -16.77 6.86
N PRO A 141 -4.58 -17.58 7.60
CA PRO A 141 -4.44 -17.42 9.04
C PRO A 141 -3.95 -16.03 9.48
N LYS A 142 -3.24 -15.32 8.59
CA LYS A 142 -2.77 -13.94 8.81
C LYS A 142 -3.77 -12.89 8.32
N GLY A 143 -4.95 -13.29 7.82
CA GLY A 143 -6.00 -12.39 7.34
C GLY A 143 -5.51 -11.37 6.33
N ASP A 144 -5.72 -10.09 6.63
CA ASP A 144 -5.34 -8.99 5.73
C ASP A 144 -3.83 -8.86 5.51
N TYR A 145 -3.01 -9.16 6.51
CA TYR A 145 -1.55 -9.14 6.39
C TYR A 145 -1.02 -10.22 5.43
N GLY A 146 -1.66 -11.38 5.39
CA GLY A 146 -1.34 -12.41 4.41
C GLY A 146 -1.71 -12.00 2.99
N ARG A 147 -2.84 -11.34 2.80
CA ARG A 147 -3.21 -10.73 1.52
C ARG A 147 -2.17 -9.69 1.08
N GLN A 148 -1.77 -8.80 1.97
CA GLN A 148 -0.74 -7.79 1.69
C GLN A 148 0.60 -8.41 1.31
N LEU A 149 1.00 -9.53 1.93
CA LEU A 149 2.20 -10.28 1.55
C LEU A 149 2.11 -10.72 0.08
N ARG A 150 1.02 -11.41 -0.31
CA ARG A 150 0.83 -11.86 -1.70
C ARG A 150 0.75 -10.70 -2.71
N GLN A 151 0.18 -9.57 -2.32
CA GLN A 151 0.20 -8.36 -3.16
C GLN A 151 1.62 -7.86 -3.40
N ARG A 152 2.48 -7.86 -2.36
CA ARG A 152 3.90 -7.50 -2.54
C ARG A 152 4.64 -8.50 -3.42
N GLU A 153 4.41 -9.80 -3.25
CA GLU A 153 4.99 -10.84 -4.10
C GLU A 153 4.64 -10.63 -5.59
N VAL A 154 3.37 -10.37 -5.88
CA VAL A 154 2.93 -10.05 -7.25
C VAL A 154 3.65 -8.82 -7.79
N ILE A 155 3.70 -7.72 -7.02
CA ILE A 155 4.36 -6.49 -7.45
C ILE A 155 5.87 -6.69 -7.63
N MET A 156 6.53 -7.40 -6.73
CA MET A 156 7.96 -7.72 -6.86
C MET A 156 8.23 -8.50 -8.14
N SER A 157 7.45 -9.54 -8.40
CA SER A 157 7.61 -10.34 -9.61
C SER A 157 7.28 -9.55 -10.88
N VAL A 158 6.26 -8.67 -10.86
CA VAL A 158 6.01 -7.73 -11.97
C VAL A 158 7.21 -6.81 -12.21
N LEU A 159 7.81 -6.26 -11.17
CA LEU A 159 8.98 -5.36 -11.30
C LEU A 159 10.21 -6.10 -11.86
N GLU A 160 10.45 -7.34 -11.43
CA GLU A 160 11.51 -8.19 -11.99
C GLU A 160 11.34 -8.40 -13.49
N HIS A 161 10.13 -8.78 -13.91
CA HIS A 161 9.82 -9.04 -15.31
C HIS A 161 9.78 -7.75 -16.15
N ALA A 162 9.17 -6.67 -15.62
CA ALA A 162 9.05 -5.38 -16.30
C ALA A 162 10.41 -4.73 -16.59
N LEU A 163 11.38 -4.92 -15.70
CA LEU A 163 12.74 -4.38 -15.86
C LEU A 163 13.68 -5.36 -16.58
N SER A 164 13.19 -6.50 -17.09
CA SER A 164 13.94 -7.40 -17.96
C SER A 164 14.23 -6.74 -19.32
N PHE A 165 15.32 -7.14 -19.95
CA PHE A 165 15.72 -6.56 -21.25
C PHE A 165 14.65 -6.76 -22.35
N ASN A 166 13.98 -7.90 -22.35
CA ASN A 166 12.96 -8.20 -23.35
C ASN A 166 11.70 -7.35 -23.19
N THR A 167 11.29 -7.08 -21.96
CA THR A 167 10.08 -6.28 -21.66
C THR A 167 10.31 -4.79 -21.96
N LEU A 168 11.53 -4.28 -21.76
CA LEU A 168 11.85 -2.88 -22.06
C LEU A 168 11.65 -2.52 -23.54
N LYS A 169 11.81 -3.48 -24.46
CA LYS A 169 11.55 -3.25 -25.90
C LYS A 169 10.06 -3.04 -26.21
N ASN A 170 9.18 -3.53 -25.34
CA ASN A 170 7.73 -3.49 -25.53
C ASN A 170 7.02 -2.56 -24.51
N LEU A 171 7.78 -1.74 -23.77
CA LEU A 171 7.24 -0.89 -22.70
C LEU A 171 6.10 0.03 -23.20
N ASP A 172 6.25 0.61 -24.39
CA ASP A 172 5.23 1.47 -25.01
C ASP A 172 3.90 0.73 -25.19
N SER A 173 3.95 -0.49 -25.73
CA SER A 173 2.78 -1.33 -25.94
C SER A 173 2.09 -1.70 -24.61
N ILE A 174 2.89 -2.05 -23.60
CA ILE A 174 2.37 -2.40 -22.27
C ILE A 174 1.68 -1.20 -21.64
N LEU A 175 2.35 -0.04 -21.61
CA LEU A 175 1.78 1.20 -21.04
C LEU A 175 0.55 1.65 -21.83
N GLY A 176 0.54 1.54 -23.14
CA GLY A 176 -0.62 1.79 -23.98
C GLY A 176 -1.82 0.92 -23.62
N SER A 177 -1.60 -0.37 -23.37
CA SER A 177 -2.67 -1.32 -23.02
C SER A 177 -3.34 -1.03 -21.68
N VAL A 178 -2.62 -0.39 -20.74
CA VAL A 178 -3.09 -0.09 -19.39
C VAL A 178 -3.46 1.38 -19.18
N SER A 179 -3.33 2.23 -20.19
CA SER A 179 -3.51 3.70 -20.11
C SER A 179 -4.84 4.13 -19.50
N THR A 180 -5.92 3.38 -19.72
CA THR A 180 -7.25 3.64 -19.15
C THR A 180 -7.41 3.15 -17.69
N SER A 181 -6.52 2.29 -17.23
CA SER A 181 -6.61 1.59 -15.93
C SER A 181 -5.47 1.98 -14.98
N LEU A 182 -4.52 2.78 -15.45
CA LEU A 182 -3.37 3.26 -14.69
C LEU A 182 -3.37 4.78 -14.66
N ARG A 183 -3.15 5.35 -13.49
CA ARG A 183 -2.95 6.80 -13.30
C ARG A 183 -1.65 7.03 -12.55
N THR A 184 -0.86 8.00 -12.98
CA THR A 184 0.42 8.35 -12.38
C THR A 184 0.79 9.80 -12.68
N ASN A 185 1.66 10.40 -11.88
CA ASN A 185 2.34 11.66 -12.19
C ASN A 185 3.76 11.44 -12.74
N LEU A 186 4.16 10.19 -12.98
CA LEU A 186 5.39 9.91 -13.71
C LEU A 186 5.19 10.18 -15.20
N THR A 187 6.10 10.94 -15.79
CA THR A 187 6.15 11.09 -17.25
C THR A 187 6.70 9.82 -17.89
N PHE A 188 6.40 9.60 -19.16
CA PHE A 188 6.94 8.48 -19.92
C PHE A 188 8.48 8.45 -19.88
N ASP A 189 9.13 9.60 -20.12
CA ASP A 189 10.59 9.72 -20.00
C ASP A 189 11.13 9.34 -18.63
N SER A 190 10.41 9.71 -17.57
CA SER A 190 10.78 9.31 -16.20
C SER A 190 10.70 7.80 -16.02
N MET A 191 9.66 7.14 -16.55
CA MET A 191 9.51 5.69 -16.49
C MET A 191 10.64 4.99 -17.26
N VAL A 192 10.99 5.46 -18.46
CA VAL A 192 12.11 4.94 -19.24
C VAL A 192 13.44 5.14 -18.52
N LYS A 193 13.68 6.31 -17.91
CA LYS A 193 14.90 6.57 -17.12
C LYS A 193 14.98 5.66 -15.89
N ILE A 194 13.87 5.47 -15.19
CA ILE A 194 13.79 4.54 -14.07
C ILE A 194 14.12 3.12 -14.52
N SER A 195 13.50 2.63 -15.59
CA SER A 195 13.74 1.27 -16.08
C SER A 195 15.21 1.02 -16.46
N LYS A 196 15.86 1.99 -17.11
CA LYS A 196 17.27 1.89 -17.52
C LYS A 196 18.24 1.97 -16.33
N ASN A 197 18.04 2.94 -15.44
CA ASN A 197 19.01 3.27 -14.41
C ASN A 197 18.84 2.46 -13.12
N TYR A 198 17.63 1.95 -12.87
CA TYR A 198 17.27 1.31 -11.60
C TYR A 198 17.10 -0.21 -11.70
N ARG A 199 17.34 -0.78 -12.89
CA ARG A 199 17.25 -2.23 -13.12
C ARG A 199 18.03 -3.06 -12.11
N LYS A 200 19.23 -2.59 -11.72
CA LYS A 200 20.06 -3.30 -10.74
C LYS A 200 19.45 -3.35 -9.32
N CYS A 201 18.43 -2.51 -9.04
CA CYS A 201 17.76 -2.51 -7.75
C CYS A 201 16.86 -3.72 -7.56
N THR A 202 16.40 -4.37 -8.64
CA THR A 202 15.59 -5.59 -8.55
C THR A 202 16.39 -6.81 -8.09
N ASN A 203 17.72 -6.76 -8.12
CA ASN A 203 18.55 -7.82 -7.58
C ASN A 203 18.64 -7.79 -6.04
N ASN A 204 18.18 -6.71 -5.41
CA ASN A 204 18.16 -6.54 -3.95
C ASN A 204 16.82 -5.93 -3.54
N MET A 205 15.79 -6.76 -3.54
CA MET A 205 14.44 -6.36 -3.11
C MET A 205 14.17 -6.82 -1.70
N SER A 206 13.53 -5.95 -0.93
CA SER A 206 13.02 -6.27 0.40
C SER A 206 11.57 -5.88 0.53
N SER A 207 10.83 -6.57 1.39
CA SER A 207 9.44 -6.23 1.66
C SER A 207 9.13 -6.30 3.15
N ASP A 208 8.33 -5.34 3.63
CA ASP A 208 7.88 -5.27 5.01
C ASP A 208 6.48 -4.64 5.04
N TYR A 209 5.90 -4.48 6.19
CA TYR A 209 4.60 -3.85 6.37
C TYR A 209 4.52 -3.10 7.69
N LEU A 210 3.63 -2.13 7.76
CA LEU A 210 3.30 -1.38 8.96
C LEU A 210 2.41 -2.23 9.87
N HIS A 211 2.86 -2.49 11.09
CA HIS A 211 2.16 -3.34 12.06
C HIS A 211 1.21 -2.51 12.92
N GLY A 212 -0.08 -2.78 12.83
CA GLY A 212 -1.09 -2.13 13.65
C GLY A 212 -1.67 -3.03 14.73
N VAL A 213 -2.27 -2.40 15.72
CA VAL A 213 -3.15 -3.05 16.71
C VAL A 213 -4.58 -2.71 16.35
N GLY A 214 -5.47 -3.69 16.37
CA GLY A 214 -6.89 -3.49 16.11
C GLY A 214 -7.53 -2.63 17.20
N ALA A 215 -8.39 -1.69 16.82
CA ALA A 215 -9.11 -0.83 17.74
C ALA A 215 -10.46 -0.40 17.16
N MET A 216 -11.40 -0.08 18.02
CA MET A 216 -12.65 0.56 17.67
C MET A 216 -12.53 2.08 17.85
N ILE A 217 -12.82 2.84 16.81
CA ILE A 217 -12.97 4.29 16.86
C ILE A 217 -14.43 4.59 16.49
N GLY A 218 -15.22 5.00 17.46
CA GLY A 218 -16.67 4.98 17.31
C GLY A 218 -17.19 3.58 17.00
N ASP A 219 -17.96 3.43 15.93
CA ASP A 219 -18.56 2.16 15.52
C ASP A 219 -17.72 1.42 14.46
N ALA A 220 -16.52 1.89 14.15
CA ALA A 220 -15.69 1.34 13.07
C ALA A 220 -14.38 0.75 13.58
N SER A 221 -13.99 -0.40 12.99
CA SER A 221 -12.72 -1.06 13.30
C SER A 221 -11.58 -0.41 12.52
N TYR A 222 -10.50 -0.08 13.21
CA TYR A 222 -9.27 0.52 12.66
C TYR A 222 -8.04 -0.31 13.02
N GLN A 223 -6.94 0.02 12.38
CA GLN A 223 -5.58 -0.35 12.79
C GLN A 223 -4.89 0.91 13.32
N VAL A 224 -4.52 0.93 14.60
CA VAL A 224 -3.74 2.01 15.19
C VAL A 224 -2.28 1.59 15.30
N MET A 225 -1.37 2.54 15.09
CA MET A 225 0.07 2.31 15.04
C MET A 225 0.74 2.91 16.26
N SER A 226 1.56 2.11 16.96
CA SER A 226 2.35 2.64 18.06
C SER A 226 3.46 3.59 17.56
N ASP A 227 3.91 4.53 18.39
CA ASP A 227 5.02 5.44 18.07
C ASP A 227 6.27 4.67 17.68
N ARG A 228 6.54 3.56 18.38
CA ARG A 228 7.67 2.68 18.06
C ARG A 228 7.58 2.12 16.64
N GLU A 229 6.39 1.72 16.21
CA GLU A 229 6.21 1.13 14.88
C GLU A 229 6.26 2.20 13.78
N LEU A 230 5.65 3.36 14.00
CA LEU A 230 5.75 4.51 13.10
C LEU A 230 7.22 4.90 12.90
N GLN A 231 7.97 5.02 14.02
CA GLN A 231 9.39 5.36 14.00
C GLN A 231 10.22 4.29 13.29
N ARG A 232 9.92 2.99 13.52
CA ARG A 232 10.60 1.87 12.86
C ARG A 232 10.50 1.97 11.34
N ILE A 233 9.28 2.17 10.84
CA ILE A 233 9.03 2.28 9.41
C ILE A 233 9.63 3.55 8.81
N SER A 234 9.47 4.68 9.50
CA SER A 234 10.11 5.93 9.07
C SER A 234 11.62 5.76 8.90
N ASN A 235 12.29 5.19 9.89
CA ASN A 235 13.73 4.97 9.85
C ASN A 235 14.15 4.05 8.71
N ILE A 236 13.41 2.96 8.44
CA ILE A 236 13.69 2.06 7.33
C ILE A 236 13.59 2.81 6.00
N VAL A 237 12.47 3.52 5.78
CA VAL A 237 12.24 4.24 4.53
C VAL A 237 13.23 5.37 4.33
N ARG A 238 13.52 6.16 5.38
CA ARG A 238 14.49 7.25 5.33
C ARG A 238 15.90 6.72 5.04
N ASN A 239 16.32 5.66 5.72
CA ASN A 239 17.61 5.00 5.45
C ASN A 239 17.66 4.47 4.00
N ASP A 240 16.59 3.86 3.49
CA ASP A 240 16.53 3.39 2.11
C ASP A 240 16.65 4.54 1.10
N LEU A 241 16.09 5.70 1.42
CA LEU A 241 16.21 6.93 0.63
C LEU A 241 17.55 7.66 0.80
N GLY A 242 18.38 7.26 1.76
CA GLY A 242 19.63 7.96 2.11
C GLY A 242 19.39 9.28 2.85
N LEU A 243 18.29 9.39 3.59
CA LEU A 243 17.95 10.52 4.44
C LEU A 243 18.37 10.25 5.88
N ASP A 244 18.68 11.31 6.64
CA ASP A 244 18.94 11.21 8.06
C ASP A 244 17.71 10.71 8.81
N SER A 245 17.91 10.01 9.93
CA SER A 245 16.83 9.68 10.86
C SER A 245 16.20 10.96 11.42
N MET A 246 14.92 10.91 11.70
CA MET A 246 14.17 12.02 12.27
C MET A 246 13.08 11.46 13.16
N ASP A 247 12.91 11.99 14.34
CA ASP A 247 11.84 11.60 15.24
C ASP A 247 10.49 11.96 14.62
N ILE A 248 9.53 11.05 14.77
CA ILE A 248 8.17 11.28 14.34
C ILE A 248 7.45 12.10 15.41
N ASP A 249 6.98 13.27 14.99
CA ASP A 249 6.05 14.13 15.71
C ASP A 249 4.92 14.50 14.76
N ASN A 250 3.79 13.84 14.93
CA ASN A 250 2.64 14.01 14.05
C ASN A 250 1.33 13.78 14.80
N ASN A 251 0.20 13.85 14.07
CA ASN A 251 -1.09 13.62 14.69
C ASN A 251 -1.23 12.23 15.32
N GLU A 252 -0.67 11.20 14.71
CA GLU A 252 -0.77 9.83 15.18
C GLU A 252 -0.07 9.65 16.53
N THR A 253 1.13 10.23 16.71
CA THR A 253 1.85 10.23 17.99
C THR A 253 1.14 11.08 19.04
N TYR A 254 0.55 12.21 18.65
CA TYR A 254 -0.31 13.00 19.55
C TYR A 254 -1.51 12.16 20.02
N GLN A 255 -2.24 11.49 19.12
CA GLN A 255 -3.37 10.64 19.50
C GLN A 255 -2.94 9.50 20.44
N ASN A 256 -1.76 8.91 20.20
CA ASN A 256 -1.22 7.88 21.09
C ASN A 256 -0.96 8.41 22.50
N SER A 257 -0.44 9.63 22.64
CA SER A 257 -0.20 10.25 23.94
C SER A 257 -1.50 10.50 24.73
N MET A 258 -2.59 10.84 24.02
CA MET A 258 -3.93 11.02 24.60
C MET A 258 -4.60 9.70 24.99
N ASN A 259 -4.17 8.58 24.42
CA ASN A 259 -4.67 7.23 24.69
C ASN A 259 -3.71 6.41 25.57
N SER A 260 -3.18 6.97 26.63
CA SER A 260 -2.15 6.35 27.49
C SER A 260 -2.53 5.00 28.09
N GLN A 261 -3.83 4.69 28.20
CA GLN A 261 -4.36 3.42 28.71
C GLN A 261 -4.55 2.35 27.62
N PHE A 262 -4.28 2.68 26.34
CA PHE A 262 -4.44 1.74 25.24
C PHE A 262 -3.41 0.60 25.33
N ASN A 263 -3.89 -0.65 25.28
CA ASN A 263 -3.01 -1.82 25.40
C ASN A 263 -2.43 -2.24 24.05
N TRP A 264 -1.24 -1.80 23.76
CA TRP A 264 -0.49 -2.10 22.53
C TRP A 264 -0.14 -3.58 22.33
N ASN A 265 -0.23 -4.41 23.37
CA ASN A 265 0.06 -5.84 23.33
C ASN A 265 -1.22 -6.69 23.30
N SER A 266 -2.38 -6.07 23.25
CA SER A 266 -3.65 -6.78 23.22
C SER A 266 -3.87 -7.46 21.86
N GLY A 267 -4.35 -8.70 21.87
CA GLY A 267 -4.93 -9.36 20.72
C GLY A 267 -6.41 -8.99 20.48
N ASP A 268 -7.02 -8.23 21.40
CA ASP A 268 -8.41 -7.81 21.29
C ASP A 268 -8.55 -6.60 20.36
N SER A 269 -9.19 -6.81 19.22
CA SER A 269 -9.46 -5.74 18.25
C SER A 269 -10.67 -4.85 18.61
N ASN A 270 -11.36 -5.14 19.72
CA ASN A 270 -12.53 -4.38 20.16
C ASN A 270 -12.18 -3.34 21.22
N GLN A 271 -10.92 -3.24 21.64
CA GLN A 271 -10.54 -2.15 22.56
C GLN A 271 -10.79 -0.79 21.93
N VAL A 272 -11.29 0.16 22.73
CA VAL A 272 -11.66 1.50 22.27
C VAL A 272 -10.43 2.37 22.17
N TYR A 273 -10.37 3.17 21.09
CA TYR A 273 -9.36 4.20 20.88
C TYR A 273 -10.07 5.52 20.58
N TYR A 274 -9.74 6.55 21.33
CA TYR A 274 -10.37 7.85 21.23
C TYR A 274 -9.58 8.79 20.31
N ILE A 275 -10.29 9.65 19.60
CA ILE A 275 -9.68 10.71 18.78
C ILE A 275 -9.92 12.06 19.45
N TYR A 276 -8.87 12.85 19.55
CA TYR A 276 -8.91 14.20 20.14
C TYR A 276 -8.54 15.23 19.06
N ASP A 277 -9.24 16.36 19.07
CA ASP A 277 -8.86 17.49 18.21
C ASP A 277 -7.59 18.15 18.76
N PRO A 278 -6.47 18.17 18.02
CA PRO A 278 -5.21 18.72 18.51
C PRO A 278 -5.22 20.25 18.72
N HIS A 279 -6.30 20.94 18.37
CA HIS A 279 -6.45 22.37 18.59
C HIS A 279 -7.21 22.70 19.87
N THR A 280 -8.04 21.79 20.37
CA THR A 280 -8.89 21.99 21.55
C THR A 280 -8.64 20.99 22.66
N ASP A 281 -7.94 19.89 22.36
CA ASP A 281 -7.78 18.71 23.23
C ASP A 281 -9.11 18.03 23.63
N GLU A 282 -10.22 18.42 22.97
CA GLU A 282 -11.52 17.82 23.18
C GLU A 282 -11.70 16.54 22.37
N LEU A 283 -12.56 15.65 22.87
CA LEU A 283 -12.92 14.44 22.15
C LEU A 283 -13.58 14.78 20.81
N TRP A 284 -12.99 14.33 19.71
CA TRP A 284 -13.53 14.55 18.38
C TRP A 284 -14.66 13.55 18.10
N ASN A 285 -15.86 14.09 17.89
CA ASN A 285 -17.06 13.28 17.66
C ASN A 285 -17.32 12.92 16.20
N GLY A 286 -16.39 13.24 15.31
CA GLY A 286 -16.39 12.87 13.90
C GLY A 286 -17.60 13.39 13.11
N ASP A 287 -17.36 13.94 11.93
CA ASP A 287 -18.43 14.04 10.94
C ASP A 287 -18.75 12.62 10.44
N ARG A 288 -19.95 12.10 10.74
CA ARG A 288 -20.43 10.78 10.31
C ARG A 288 -20.77 10.73 8.80
N ALA A 289 -20.14 11.57 8.01
CA ALA A 289 -20.39 11.64 6.59
C ALA A 289 -19.14 11.20 5.81
N TYR A 290 -19.06 9.88 5.57
CA TYR A 290 -18.59 9.35 4.25
C TYR A 290 -18.76 7.83 4.24
#